data_cb61de061198343c073fa7589f51f32c
#
_entry.id   cb61de061198343c073fa7589f51f32c
#
_cell.length_a   1.000
_cell.length_b   1.000
_cell.length_c   1.000
_cell.angle_alpha   90.00
_cell.angle_beta   90.00
_cell.angle_gamma   90.00
#
_symmetry.space_group_name_H-M   'P 1'
#
loop_
_entity.id
_entity.type
_entity.pdbx_description
1 polymer ?
#
loop_
_entity_poly.entity_id
_entity_poly.type
_entity_poly.pdbx_seq_one_letter_code
_entity_poly.pdbx_strand_id
1 'polypeptide(L)'
;MTGFRRDSENVKVTALCFTRATSQSPCLHGTLTTAAIASKIREAYFISFTRVTSHMEKKMESIRLNKYLSDAGVCSRREADRWIEQGYVTVNGEAARMGMKIAPDSEVRVHGKPVKKEEEKVLLAMNKPAGIVCTAEKKEKNNIVDYMKYPKRIYPVGRLDKDSTGLLLLTNDGELVNKIMRAGNYHEKEYLVSVNKPVTEAFCQQMSRGVAILDTVTRPCKVEKTGEKSFRIVLTQGLNRQIRRMCEALGYRVLTLQRVRIMNIQLENLKEGTWRSVEGEERRKLDALLSGSTSLSVKERKEKQRKTRGGV
;
A
#
# COMPACT_ATOMS: atom_id res chain seq x y z
N MET A 1 26.86 44.31 14.09
CA MET A 1 27.80 44.46 12.97
C MET A 1 28.73 43.27 13.02
N THR A 2 28.55 42.30 12.19
CA THR A 2 29.56 41.44 11.53
C THR A 2 28.81 40.50 10.60
N GLY A 3 28.97 40.75 9.33
CA GLY A 3 28.30 40.04 8.26
C GLY A 3 28.97 38.70 7.95
N PHE A 4 28.17 37.74 7.64
CA PHE A 4 28.61 36.43 7.10
C PHE A 4 28.60 36.51 5.55
N ARG A 5 29.79 36.55 4.97
CA ARG A 5 29.99 36.43 3.52
C ARG A 5 29.77 34.98 3.08
N ARG A 6 29.01 34.84 2.02
CA ARG A 6 28.84 33.56 1.32
C ARG A 6 30.08 33.26 0.49
N ASP A 7 30.67 32.09 0.69
CA ASP A 7 31.74 31.57 -0.15
C ASP A 7 31.18 31.06 -1.49
N SER A 8 31.48 31.81 -2.54
CA SER A 8 31.15 31.50 -3.94
C SER A 8 32.36 30.94 -4.73
N GLU A 9 33.29 30.26 -4.07
CA GLU A 9 34.56 29.86 -4.70
C GLU A 9 34.75 28.38 -5.06
N ASN A 10 33.75 27.50 -4.92
CA ASN A 10 33.97 26.06 -5.16
C ASN A 10 33.45 25.52 -6.51
N VAL A 11 33.12 26.35 -7.49
CA VAL A 11 32.64 25.91 -8.82
C VAL A 11 33.65 26.13 -9.95
N LYS A 12 34.84 26.73 -9.67
CA LYS A 12 35.84 27.09 -10.73
C LYS A 12 37.08 26.18 -10.86
N VAL A 13 37.20 25.12 -10.09
CA VAL A 13 38.46 24.32 -10.10
C VAL A 13 38.43 23.09 -11.01
N THR A 14 37.29 22.69 -11.57
CA THR A 14 37.21 21.46 -12.39
C THR A 14 37.31 21.70 -13.89
N ALA A 15 37.52 22.91 -14.37
CA ALA A 15 37.60 23.23 -15.80
C ALA A 15 39.02 23.43 -16.36
N LEU A 16 40.08 23.30 -15.58
CA LEU A 16 41.43 23.69 -15.99
C LEU A 16 42.45 22.55 -16.13
N CYS A 17 42.06 21.29 -16.06
CA CYS A 17 42.98 20.15 -16.21
C CYS A 17 42.93 19.38 -17.54
N PHE A 18 42.26 19.90 -18.59
CA PHE A 18 42.14 19.14 -19.84
C PHE A 18 42.77 19.76 -21.11
N THR A 19 43.73 20.69 -20.95
CA THR A 19 44.38 21.33 -22.12
C THR A 19 45.92 21.21 -22.13
N ARG A 20 46.50 20.08 -21.70
CA ARG A 20 47.94 19.84 -21.91
C ARG A 20 48.26 18.36 -21.99
N ALA A 21 47.86 17.71 -23.07
CA ALA A 21 48.46 16.43 -23.51
C ALA A 21 48.19 16.22 -25.01
N THR A 22 48.88 16.97 -25.86
CA THR A 22 49.06 16.60 -27.26
C THR A 22 50.47 16.90 -27.65
N SER A 23 51.36 15.89 -27.54
CA SER A 23 52.45 15.66 -28.51
C SER A 23 53.13 14.33 -28.20
N GLN A 24 53.26 13.52 -29.27
CA GLN A 24 54.13 12.32 -29.45
C GLN A 24 53.59 11.01 -28.88
N SER A 25 53.06 10.10 -29.64
CA SER A 25 53.64 9.18 -30.62
C SER A 25 52.61 8.13 -31.12
N PRO A 26 52.87 7.31 -32.15
CA PRO A 26 51.88 6.84 -33.08
C PRO A 26 51.43 5.36 -32.87
N CYS A 27 50.36 4.99 -33.62
CA CYS A 27 49.93 3.64 -33.96
C CYS A 27 49.24 2.81 -32.86
N LEU A 28 47.91 2.84 -32.91
CA LEU A 28 47.11 1.62 -33.01
C LEU A 28 45.66 2.02 -33.42
N HIS A 29 45.17 1.35 -34.45
CA HIS A 29 43.88 1.57 -35.12
C HIS A 29 42.72 1.40 -34.19
N GLY A 30 41.88 2.41 -34.12
CA GLY A 30 40.61 2.42 -33.38
C GLY A 30 40.12 3.86 -33.21
N THR A 31 39.86 4.59 -34.31
CA THR A 31 39.31 5.96 -34.28
C THR A 31 37.85 5.93 -33.79
N LEU A 32 37.66 6.01 -32.50
CA LEU A 32 36.38 6.52 -31.97
C LEU A 32 36.29 8.00 -32.36
N THR A 33 35.44 8.32 -33.33
CA THR A 33 35.23 9.68 -33.79
C THR A 33 34.82 10.58 -32.62
N THR A 34 35.27 11.83 -32.62
CA THR A 34 34.95 12.86 -31.61
C THR A 34 33.41 12.95 -31.37
N ALA A 35 32.59 12.59 -32.37
CA ALA A 35 31.15 12.45 -32.27
C ALA A 35 30.71 11.33 -31.32
N ALA A 36 31.39 10.17 -31.30
CA ALA A 36 31.05 9.05 -30.42
C ALA A 36 31.40 9.34 -28.94
N ILE A 37 32.49 10.08 -28.72
CA ILE A 37 32.88 10.52 -27.36
C ILE A 37 31.90 11.58 -26.86
N ALA A 38 31.50 12.53 -27.70
CA ALA A 38 30.50 13.56 -27.35
C ALA A 38 29.13 12.94 -27.07
N SER A 39 28.73 11.89 -27.81
CA SER A 39 27.48 11.13 -27.56
C SER A 39 27.52 10.42 -26.20
N LYS A 40 28.58 9.70 -25.87
CA LYS A 40 28.73 9.02 -24.57
C LYS A 40 28.77 9.99 -23.38
N ILE A 41 29.39 11.15 -23.56
CA ILE A 41 29.41 12.21 -22.55
C ILE A 41 28.00 12.79 -22.36
N ARG A 42 27.24 13.03 -23.45
CA ARG A 42 25.84 13.46 -23.36
C ARG A 42 24.96 12.43 -22.67
N GLU A 43 25.08 11.16 -22.99
CA GLU A 43 24.33 10.09 -22.30
C GLU A 43 24.68 10.01 -20.82
N ALA A 44 25.95 10.06 -20.45
CA ALA A 44 26.39 10.05 -19.06
C ALA A 44 25.87 11.27 -18.26
N TYR A 45 25.90 12.48 -18.88
CA TYR A 45 25.29 13.68 -18.29
C TYR A 45 23.78 13.59 -18.19
N PHE A 46 23.10 13.05 -19.21
CA PHE A 46 21.66 12.86 -19.20
C PHE A 46 21.21 11.85 -18.13
N ILE A 47 21.94 10.72 -17.99
CA ILE A 47 21.66 9.71 -16.96
C ILE A 47 21.95 10.27 -15.54
N SER A 48 23.00 11.05 -15.37
CA SER A 48 23.33 11.73 -14.11
C SER A 48 22.29 12.79 -13.76
N PHE A 49 21.88 13.61 -14.73
CA PHE A 49 20.87 14.65 -14.56
C PHE A 49 19.48 14.07 -14.27
N THR A 50 19.06 12.99 -14.97
CA THR A 50 17.80 12.31 -14.70
C THR A 50 17.79 11.58 -13.35
N ARG A 51 18.94 11.05 -12.88
CA ARG A 51 19.05 10.51 -11.52
C ARG A 51 18.94 11.59 -10.45
N VAL A 52 19.59 12.74 -10.65
CA VAL A 52 19.53 13.87 -9.71
C VAL A 52 18.13 14.48 -9.69
N THR A 53 17.47 14.68 -10.85
CA THR A 53 16.09 15.19 -10.90
C THR A 53 15.09 14.20 -10.31
N SER A 54 15.20 12.89 -10.56
CA SER A 54 14.34 11.89 -9.94
C SER A 54 14.53 11.78 -8.42
N HIS A 55 15.75 12.04 -7.93
CA HIS A 55 16.02 12.10 -6.49
C HIS A 55 15.47 13.39 -5.86
N MET A 56 15.54 14.51 -6.58
CA MET A 56 14.93 15.78 -6.16
C MET A 56 13.39 15.75 -6.24
N GLU A 57 12.79 15.12 -7.27
CA GLU A 57 11.34 14.94 -7.36
C GLU A 57 10.81 14.03 -6.25
N LYS A 58 11.54 12.98 -5.85
CA LYS A 58 11.19 12.14 -4.71
C LYS A 58 11.26 12.89 -3.38
N LYS A 59 12.10 13.93 -3.28
CA LYS A 59 12.24 14.82 -2.13
C LYS A 59 11.09 15.84 -2.02
N MET A 60 10.31 16.07 -3.09
CA MET A 60 9.21 17.03 -3.13
C MET A 60 7.80 16.41 -2.96
N GLU A 61 7.67 15.10 -2.74
CA GLU A 61 6.37 14.47 -2.49
C GLU A 61 5.85 14.85 -1.09
N SER A 62 5.04 15.90 -1.04
CA SER A 62 4.40 16.34 0.21
C SER A 62 3.40 15.30 0.72
N ILE A 63 3.47 14.98 2.00
CA ILE A 63 2.63 13.98 2.68
C ILE A 63 1.59 14.71 3.56
N ARG A 64 0.35 14.24 3.57
CA ARG A 64 -0.64 14.75 4.52
C ARG A 64 -0.19 14.50 5.95
N LEU A 65 -0.22 15.53 6.80
CA LEU A 65 0.23 15.45 8.20
C LEU A 65 -0.47 14.34 9.00
N ASN A 66 -1.78 14.17 8.86
CA ASN A 66 -2.51 13.10 9.53
C ASN A 66 -2.08 11.70 9.05
N LYS A 67 -1.68 11.57 7.76
CA LYS A 67 -1.10 10.33 7.24
C LYS A 67 0.28 10.09 7.84
N TYR A 68 1.12 11.12 7.90
CA TYR A 68 2.45 11.04 8.51
C TYR A 68 2.39 10.54 9.96
N LEU A 69 1.55 11.16 10.81
CA LEU A 69 1.36 10.76 12.20
C LEU A 69 0.85 9.31 12.34
N SER A 70 -0.03 8.90 11.43
CA SER A 70 -0.54 7.53 11.41
C SER A 70 0.51 6.52 10.96
N ASP A 71 1.32 6.84 9.95
CA ASP A 71 2.40 5.99 9.44
C ASP A 71 3.59 5.93 10.42
N ALA A 72 3.76 6.96 11.26
CA ALA A 72 4.71 6.96 12.38
C ALA A 72 4.22 6.16 13.60
N GLY A 73 3.04 5.54 13.54
CA GLY A 73 2.53 4.70 14.63
C GLY A 73 1.94 5.47 15.82
N VAL A 74 1.95 6.82 15.80
CA VAL A 74 1.57 7.67 16.93
C VAL A 74 0.08 7.59 17.25
N CYS A 75 -0.79 7.70 16.20
CA CYS A 75 -2.24 7.71 16.39
C CYS A 75 -2.97 7.33 15.10
N SER A 76 -4.31 7.23 15.14
CA SER A 76 -5.12 7.09 13.91
C SER A 76 -5.20 8.41 13.15
N ARG A 77 -5.48 8.38 11.84
CA ARG A 77 -5.67 9.60 11.04
C ARG A 77 -6.75 10.53 11.60
N ARG A 78 -7.88 9.96 12.08
CA ARG A 78 -8.98 10.72 12.71
C ARG A 78 -8.56 11.32 14.05
N GLU A 79 -7.71 10.64 14.78
CA GLU A 79 -7.16 11.12 16.04
C GLU A 79 -6.11 12.21 15.78
N ALA A 80 -5.27 12.06 14.77
CA ALA A 80 -4.36 13.08 14.29
C ALA A 80 -5.10 14.36 13.89
N ASP A 81 -6.22 14.23 13.15
CA ASP A 81 -7.04 15.37 12.76
C ASP A 81 -7.58 16.10 14.00
N ARG A 82 -8.08 15.39 15.02
CA ARG A 82 -8.51 15.98 16.29
C ARG A 82 -7.39 16.70 17.04
N TRP A 83 -6.19 16.09 17.10
CA TRP A 83 -5.04 16.72 17.76
C TRP A 83 -4.54 17.96 17.03
N ILE A 84 -4.61 17.97 15.69
CA ILE A 84 -4.30 19.14 14.87
C ILE A 84 -5.30 20.27 15.16
N GLU A 85 -6.59 19.97 15.19
CA GLU A 85 -7.66 20.91 15.49
C GLU A 85 -7.54 21.51 16.91
N GLN A 86 -7.11 20.69 17.88
CA GLN A 86 -6.88 21.09 19.27
C GLN A 86 -5.54 21.83 19.48
N GLY A 87 -4.71 22.00 18.44
CA GLY A 87 -3.44 22.71 18.53
C GLY A 87 -2.29 21.92 19.18
N TYR A 88 -2.44 20.59 19.36
CA TYR A 88 -1.42 19.74 19.98
C TYR A 88 -0.29 19.33 19.04
N VAL A 89 -0.38 19.69 17.76
CA VAL A 89 0.60 19.32 16.73
C VAL A 89 1.30 20.55 16.19
N THR A 90 2.63 20.50 16.17
CA THR A 90 3.45 21.57 15.52
C THR A 90 4.31 20.95 14.41
N VAL A 91 4.59 21.75 13.39
CA VAL A 91 5.45 21.42 12.25
C VAL A 91 6.48 22.53 12.10
N ASN A 92 7.77 22.20 12.20
CA ASN A 92 8.87 23.15 12.16
C ASN A 92 8.69 24.33 13.15
N GLY A 93 8.11 24.04 14.33
CA GLY A 93 7.85 25.02 15.38
C GLY A 93 6.50 25.77 15.26
N GLU A 94 5.81 25.71 14.14
CA GLU A 94 4.52 26.39 13.93
C GLU A 94 3.33 25.45 14.19
N ALA A 95 2.19 26.01 14.62
CA ALA A 95 0.97 25.25 14.84
C ALA A 95 0.44 24.66 13.52
N ALA A 96 0.17 23.35 13.54
CA ALA A 96 -0.34 22.65 12.39
C ALA A 96 -1.80 23.03 12.08
N ARG A 97 -2.20 22.93 10.79
CA ARG A 97 -3.57 23.22 10.33
C ARG A 97 -4.19 21.97 9.70
N MET A 98 -5.52 21.89 9.77
CA MET A 98 -6.28 20.82 9.13
C MET A 98 -5.98 20.71 7.62
N GLY A 99 -5.72 19.47 7.15
CA GLY A 99 -5.38 19.22 5.75
C GLY A 99 -3.95 19.59 5.35
N MET A 100 -3.12 20.07 6.27
CA MET A 100 -1.72 20.43 6.03
C MET A 100 -0.95 19.27 5.40
N LYS A 101 -0.11 19.60 4.44
CA LYS A 101 0.88 18.70 3.85
C LYS A 101 2.27 19.14 4.29
N ILE A 102 3.11 18.18 4.58
CA ILE A 102 4.48 18.39 5.04
C ILE A 102 5.49 17.74 4.10
N ALA A 103 6.69 18.26 4.06
CA ALA A 103 7.82 17.62 3.42
C ALA A 103 8.30 16.42 4.26
N PRO A 104 8.94 15.39 3.65
CA PRO A 104 9.39 14.19 4.38
C PRO A 104 10.39 14.46 5.51
N ASP A 105 11.11 15.58 5.43
CA ASP A 105 12.15 16.04 6.35
C ASP A 105 11.63 17.09 7.40
N SER A 106 10.33 17.38 7.38
CA SER A 106 9.72 18.31 8.35
C SER A 106 9.82 17.77 9.78
N GLU A 107 10.20 18.62 10.72
CA GLU A 107 10.14 18.30 12.14
C GLU A 107 8.70 18.39 12.63
N VAL A 108 8.15 17.26 13.07
CA VAL A 108 6.78 17.17 13.60
C VAL A 108 6.84 16.86 15.09
N ARG A 109 6.10 17.63 15.89
CA ARG A 109 5.95 17.39 17.33
C ARG A 109 4.48 17.22 17.68
N VAL A 110 4.21 16.32 18.62
CA VAL A 110 2.87 16.07 19.20
C VAL A 110 2.99 16.23 20.71
N HIS A 111 2.15 17.08 21.30
CA HIS A 111 2.24 17.46 22.72
C HIS A 111 3.68 17.86 23.12
N GLY A 112 4.39 18.60 22.26
CA GLY A 112 5.76 19.04 22.46
C GLY A 112 6.84 17.97 22.22
N LYS A 113 6.47 16.68 22.06
CA LYS A 113 7.42 15.58 21.86
C LYS A 113 7.67 15.34 20.35
N PRO A 114 8.93 15.18 19.92
CA PRO A 114 9.23 14.92 18.52
C PRO A 114 8.70 13.55 18.09
N VAL A 115 8.12 13.49 16.90
CA VAL A 115 7.62 12.26 16.29
C VAL A 115 8.75 11.60 15.52
N LYS A 116 9.12 10.38 15.94
CA LYS A 116 10.04 9.52 15.18
C LYS A 116 9.23 8.63 14.24
N LYS A 117 9.64 8.53 13.01
CA LYS A 117 9.01 7.64 12.03
C LYS A 117 9.31 6.19 12.40
N GLU A 118 8.26 5.36 12.43
CA GLU A 118 8.42 3.90 12.53
C GLU A 118 9.04 3.37 11.22
N GLU A 119 10.26 2.88 11.30
CA GLU A 119 11.01 2.42 10.13
C GLU A 119 10.71 0.97 9.78
N GLU A 120 10.49 0.14 10.80
CA GLU A 120 10.24 -1.28 10.60
C GLU A 120 8.80 -1.56 10.18
N LYS A 121 8.64 -2.00 8.93
CA LYS A 121 7.35 -2.40 8.35
C LYS A 121 7.06 -3.85 8.65
N VAL A 122 5.90 -4.12 9.25
CA VAL A 122 5.44 -5.46 9.58
C VAL A 122 4.26 -5.87 8.72
N LEU A 123 4.18 -7.16 8.38
CA LEU A 123 3.02 -7.79 7.78
C LEU A 123 2.77 -9.12 8.50
N LEU A 124 1.58 -9.26 9.06
CA LEU A 124 1.15 -10.43 9.82
C LEU A 124 0.00 -11.12 9.11
N ALA A 125 0.02 -12.45 9.08
CA ALA A 125 -1.07 -13.31 8.67
C ALA A 125 -1.69 -13.93 9.91
N MET A 126 -2.99 -13.75 10.10
CA MET A 126 -3.75 -14.26 11.22
C MET A 126 -4.89 -15.15 10.76
N ASN A 127 -5.15 -16.23 11.46
CA ASN A 127 -6.40 -16.97 11.33
C ASN A 127 -7.44 -16.38 12.31
N LYS A 128 -8.23 -15.44 11.82
CA LYS A 128 -9.23 -14.74 12.60
C LYS A 128 -10.34 -15.70 13.06
N PRO A 129 -10.64 -15.82 14.36
CA PRO A 129 -11.79 -16.56 14.85
C PRO A 129 -13.10 -15.82 14.60
N ALA A 130 -14.21 -16.55 14.69
CA ALA A 130 -15.54 -15.95 14.75
C ALA A 130 -15.69 -15.09 16.03
N GLY A 131 -16.62 -14.12 16.01
CA GLY A 131 -16.90 -13.26 17.16
C GLY A 131 -16.02 -12.01 17.28
N ILE A 132 -14.89 -11.92 16.56
CA ILE A 132 -13.97 -10.78 16.58
C ILE A 132 -14.30 -9.81 15.45
N VAL A 133 -14.35 -8.51 15.76
CA VAL A 133 -14.65 -7.43 14.80
C VAL A 133 -13.35 -6.83 14.24
N CYS A 134 -13.26 -6.71 12.92
CA CYS A 134 -12.12 -6.10 12.24
C CYS A 134 -12.17 -4.56 12.33
N THR A 135 -11.93 -4.02 13.51
CA THR A 135 -11.85 -2.58 13.79
C THR A 135 -10.71 -2.29 14.76
N ALA A 136 -10.22 -1.05 14.75
CA ALA A 136 -9.33 -0.49 15.77
C ALA A 136 -10.08 0.42 16.76
N GLU A 137 -11.40 0.42 16.75
CA GLU A 137 -12.23 1.25 17.62
C GLU A 137 -12.30 0.66 19.02
N LYS A 138 -11.80 1.38 20.02
CA LYS A 138 -11.74 0.94 21.42
C LYS A 138 -13.10 0.70 22.09
N LYS A 139 -14.18 1.27 21.53
CA LYS A 139 -15.55 1.03 22.01
C LYS A 139 -16.02 -0.41 21.77
N GLU A 140 -15.48 -1.07 20.73
CA GLU A 140 -15.75 -2.49 20.46
C GLU A 140 -14.79 -3.36 21.30
N LYS A 141 -15.35 -4.01 22.31
CA LYS A 141 -14.55 -4.84 23.25
C LYS A 141 -13.87 -6.03 22.57
N ASN A 142 -14.50 -6.60 21.52
CA ASN A 142 -13.98 -7.74 20.76
C ASN A 142 -13.31 -7.30 19.47
N ASN A 143 -12.53 -6.22 19.50
CA ASN A 143 -11.83 -5.73 18.31
C ASN A 143 -10.53 -6.51 18.06
N ILE A 144 -10.15 -6.59 16.78
CA ILE A 144 -9.00 -7.37 16.32
C ILE A 144 -7.66 -6.87 16.85
N VAL A 145 -7.52 -5.56 17.09
CA VAL A 145 -6.26 -4.97 17.55
C VAL A 145 -5.97 -5.35 18.99
N ASP A 146 -6.97 -5.23 19.85
CA ASP A 146 -6.85 -5.62 21.26
C ASP A 146 -6.71 -7.15 21.40
N TYR A 147 -7.36 -7.92 20.52
CA TYR A 147 -7.21 -9.38 20.48
C TYR A 147 -5.77 -9.80 20.16
N MET A 148 -5.10 -9.14 19.20
CA MET A 148 -3.74 -9.45 18.77
C MET A 148 -2.68 -9.14 19.82
N LYS A 149 -2.88 -8.11 20.65
CA LYS A 149 -1.91 -7.59 21.63
C LYS A 149 -0.50 -7.39 21.04
N TYR A 150 -0.42 -6.98 19.79
CA TYR A 150 0.85 -6.77 19.10
C TYR A 150 1.52 -5.49 19.62
N PRO A 151 2.86 -5.48 19.87
CA PRO A 151 3.54 -4.35 20.52
C PRO A 151 3.55 -3.06 19.69
N LYS A 152 3.48 -3.18 18.34
CA LYS A 152 3.40 -2.05 17.43
C LYS A 152 1.96 -1.78 17.03
N ARG A 153 1.67 -0.53 16.66
CA ARG A 153 0.37 -0.18 16.14
C ARG A 153 0.15 -0.80 14.76
N ILE A 154 -0.76 -1.75 14.68
CA ILE A 154 -1.16 -2.43 13.45
C ILE A 154 -2.64 -2.20 13.16
N TYR A 155 -3.04 -2.45 11.91
CA TYR A 155 -4.44 -2.40 11.47
C TYR A 155 -4.71 -3.44 10.38
N PRO A 156 -5.96 -3.90 10.25
CA PRO A 156 -6.29 -4.97 9.31
C PRO A 156 -6.23 -4.50 7.86
N VAL A 157 -5.70 -5.36 7.00
CA VAL A 157 -5.75 -5.23 5.53
C VAL A 157 -7.10 -5.73 5.04
N GLY A 158 -8.04 -4.82 4.93
CA GLY A 158 -9.45 -5.14 4.68
C GLY A 158 -10.15 -5.67 5.94
N ARG A 159 -11.32 -6.24 5.72
CA ARG A 159 -12.16 -6.73 6.82
C ARG A 159 -12.73 -8.11 6.50
N LEU A 160 -12.99 -8.86 7.55
CA LEU A 160 -13.91 -9.98 7.60
C LEU A 160 -15.07 -9.60 8.52
N ASP A 161 -16.25 -10.10 8.23
CA ASP A 161 -17.41 -9.94 9.12
C ASP A 161 -17.14 -10.60 10.47
N LYS A 162 -17.91 -10.21 11.50
CA LYS A 162 -17.79 -10.77 12.85
C LYS A 162 -17.90 -12.31 12.84
N ASP A 163 -18.85 -12.84 12.06
CA ASP A 163 -19.15 -14.27 11.96
C ASP A 163 -18.26 -15.02 10.95
N SER A 164 -17.40 -14.34 10.21
CA SER A 164 -16.50 -14.95 9.24
C SER A 164 -15.14 -15.22 9.85
N THR A 165 -14.49 -16.29 9.40
CA THR A 165 -13.21 -16.77 9.93
C THR A 165 -12.11 -16.74 8.87
N GLY A 166 -10.91 -17.12 9.26
CA GLY A 166 -9.80 -17.38 8.36
C GLY A 166 -8.84 -16.23 8.17
N LEU A 167 -8.14 -16.23 7.05
CA LEU A 167 -6.99 -15.39 6.80
C LEU A 167 -7.31 -13.90 6.84
N LEU A 168 -6.71 -13.19 7.76
CA LEU A 168 -6.71 -11.74 7.87
C LEU A 168 -5.27 -11.25 7.92
N LEU A 169 -4.90 -10.35 7.02
CA LEU A 169 -3.60 -9.68 7.07
C LEU A 169 -3.70 -8.44 7.95
N LEU A 170 -2.63 -8.16 8.72
CA LEU A 170 -2.50 -6.94 9.52
C LEU A 170 -1.12 -6.32 9.26
N THR A 171 -1.04 -4.99 9.28
CA THR A 171 0.21 -4.28 9.00
C THR A 171 0.22 -2.89 9.65
N ASN A 172 1.40 -2.29 9.78
CA ASN A 172 1.57 -0.87 10.08
C ASN A 172 1.81 -0.02 8.81
N ASP A 173 1.76 -0.63 7.62
CA ASP A 173 1.97 0.03 6.34
C ASP A 173 0.65 0.33 5.61
N GLY A 174 0.19 1.60 5.68
CA GLY A 174 -1.03 2.03 5.01
C GLY A 174 -0.97 2.05 3.49
N GLU A 175 0.23 2.11 2.91
CA GLU A 175 0.39 2.01 1.47
C GLU A 175 0.14 0.57 0.98
N LEU A 176 0.70 -0.39 1.70
CA LEU A 176 0.48 -1.82 1.44
C LEU A 176 -1.02 -2.17 1.51
N VAL A 177 -1.74 -1.67 2.53
CA VAL A 177 -3.21 -1.85 2.61
C VAL A 177 -3.90 -1.36 1.36
N ASN A 178 -3.57 -0.15 0.90
CA ASN A 178 -4.19 0.41 -0.30
C ASN A 178 -3.88 -0.42 -1.55
N LYS A 179 -2.63 -0.84 -1.74
CA LYS A 179 -2.23 -1.68 -2.87
C LYS A 179 -3.01 -3.00 -2.90
N ILE A 180 -3.12 -3.70 -1.77
CA ILE A 180 -3.83 -4.99 -1.68
C ILE A 180 -5.36 -4.81 -1.84
N MET A 181 -5.94 -3.78 -1.24
CA MET A 181 -7.40 -3.67 -1.11
C MET A 181 -8.11 -2.90 -2.21
N ARG A 182 -7.40 -2.12 -3.04
CA ARG A 182 -8.02 -1.38 -4.14
C ARG A 182 -8.64 -2.34 -5.15
N ALA A 183 -9.95 -2.25 -5.34
CA ALA A 183 -10.70 -3.09 -6.29
C ALA A 183 -10.19 -2.95 -7.75
N GLY A 184 -9.58 -1.80 -8.09
CA GLY A 184 -8.95 -1.57 -9.40
C GLY A 184 -7.67 -2.35 -9.64
N ASN A 185 -7.09 -2.99 -8.63
CA ASN A 185 -5.89 -3.82 -8.77
C ASN A 185 -6.22 -5.32 -9.00
N TYR A 186 -7.49 -5.71 -8.89
CA TYR A 186 -7.98 -7.06 -9.17
C TYR A 186 -7.32 -8.19 -8.36
N HIS A 187 -6.86 -7.90 -7.14
CA HIS A 187 -6.22 -8.91 -6.29
C HIS A 187 -7.22 -9.93 -5.78
N GLU A 188 -6.89 -11.20 -5.99
CA GLU A 188 -7.73 -12.33 -5.64
C GLU A 188 -7.81 -12.56 -4.13
N LYS A 189 -9.00 -12.96 -3.69
CA LYS A 189 -9.29 -13.47 -2.35
C LYS A 189 -10.15 -14.70 -2.49
N GLU A 190 -9.75 -15.77 -1.85
CA GLU A 190 -10.38 -17.07 -1.95
C GLU A 190 -11.06 -17.46 -0.65
N TYR A 191 -12.24 -18.02 -0.78
CA TYR A 191 -13.09 -18.39 0.35
C TYR A 191 -13.64 -19.80 0.19
N LEU A 192 -13.74 -20.52 1.31
CA LEU A 192 -14.53 -21.72 1.46
C LEU A 192 -15.84 -21.36 2.14
N VAL A 193 -16.94 -21.83 1.57
CA VAL A 193 -18.28 -21.44 1.98
C VAL A 193 -19.14 -22.66 2.17
N SER A 194 -19.86 -22.78 3.29
CA SER A 194 -20.93 -23.75 3.45
C SER A 194 -22.29 -23.08 3.48
N VAL A 195 -23.29 -23.75 2.94
CA VAL A 195 -24.65 -23.23 2.77
C VAL A 195 -25.68 -24.24 3.25
N ASN A 196 -26.92 -23.78 3.46
CA ASN A 196 -28.04 -24.56 4.01
C ASN A 196 -28.69 -25.53 3.02
N LYS A 197 -28.38 -25.44 1.72
CA LYS A 197 -28.97 -26.26 0.65
C LYS A 197 -27.88 -26.94 -0.18
N PRO A 198 -28.17 -28.02 -0.90
CA PRO A 198 -27.23 -28.63 -1.83
C PRO A 198 -26.79 -27.64 -2.92
N VAL A 199 -25.47 -27.58 -3.16
CA VAL A 199 -24.88 -26.77 -4.22
C VAL A 199 -25.05 -27.48 -5.55
N THR A 200 -25.74 -26.81 -6.49
CA THR A 200 -25.98 -27.32 -7.85
C THR A 200 -25.05 -26.67 -8.85
N GLU A 201 -24.88 -27.29 -10.02
CA GLU A 201 -24.12 -26.67 -11.12
C GLU A 201 -24.77 -25.34 -11.57
N ALA A 202 -26.10 -25.27 -11.60
CA ALA A 202 -26.82 -24.03 -11.94
C ALA A 202 -26.52 -22.90 -10.94
N PHE A 203 -26.42 -23.22 -9.64
CA PHE A 203 -26.00 -22.27 -8.62
C PHE A 203 -24.56 -21.76 -8.89
N CYS A 204 -23.61 -22.65 -9.15
CA CYS A 204 -22.23 -22.29 -9.44
C CYS A 204 -22.13 -21.40 -10.69
N GLN A 205 -22.86 -21.72 -11.75
CA GLN A 205 -22.91 -20.93 -12.98
C GLN A 205 -23.49 -19.52 -12.74
N GLN A 206 -24.58 -19.40 -11.99
CA GLN A 206 -25.21 -18.12 -11.66
C GLN A 206 -24.27 -17.27 -10.81
N MET A 207 -23.67 -17.85 -9.76
CA MET A 207 -22.68 -17.17 -8.91
C MET A 207 -21.49 -16.67 -9.71
N SER A 208 -20.98 -17.46 -10.66
CA SER A 208 -19.77 -17.14 -11.43
C SER A 208 -19.98 -16.01 -12.45
N ARG A 209 -21.18 -15.88 -13.03
CA ARG A 209 -21.50 -14.84 -14.01
C ARG A 209 -21.67 -13.45 -13.39
N GLY A 210 -21.85 -13.39 -12.08
CA GLY A 210 -22.16 -12.18 -11.32
C GLY A 210 -23.64 -12.13 -10.94
N VAL A 211 -23.89 -11.59 -9.76
CA VAL A 211 -25.21 -11.52 -9.13
C VAL A 211 -25.54 -10.06 -8.79
N ALA A 212 -26.77 -9.63 -9.03
CA ALA A 212 -27.25 -8.29 -8.67
C ALA A 212 -27.39 -8.18 -7.14
N ILE A 213 -26.63 -7.29 -6.53
CA ILE A 213 -26.67 -6.96 -5.09
C ILE A 213 -26.34 -5.48 -4.90
N LEU A 214 -26.89 -4.83 -3.89
CA LEU A 214 -26.52 -3.45 -3.52
C LEU A 214 -26.53 -2.49 -4.73
N ASP A 215 -27.57 -2.51 -5.53
CA ASP A 215 -27.74 -1.65 -6.72
C ASP A 215 -26.62 -1.79 -7.78
N THR A 216 -25.90 -2.90 -7.75
CA THR A 216 -24.86 -3.21 -8.75
C THR A 216 -24.82 -4.70 -9.04
N VAL A 217 -24.20 -5.07 -10.16
CA VAL A 217 -23.90 -6.47 -10.48
C VAL A 217 -22.46 -6.77 -10.07
N THR A 218 -22.25 -7.87 -9.34
CA THR A 218 -20.91 -8.29 -8.95
C THR A 218 -20.06 -8.66 -10.18
N ARG A 219 -18.76 -8.52 -10.09
CA ARG A 219 -17.87 -9.00 -11.14
C ARG A 219 -17.97 -10.52 -11.30
N PRO A 220 -17.79 -11.04 -12.51
CA PRO A 220 -17.60 -12.47 -12.71
C PRO A 220 -16.48 -13.03 -11.82
N CYS A 221 -16.66 -14.24 -11.33
CA CYS A 221 -15.75 -14.85 -10.39
C CYS A 221 -15.66 -16.37 -10.62
N LYS A 222 -14.60 -17.01 -10.08
CA LYS A 222 -14.48 -18.47 -10.13
C LYS A 222 -15.27 -19.08 -8.98
N VAL A 223 -16.13 -20.04 -9.27
CA VAL A 223 -16.92 -20.79 -8.29
C VAL A 223 -16.80 -22.27 -8.60
N GLU A 224 -16.48 -23.06 -7.60
CA GLU A 224 -16.25 -24.50 -7.71
C GLU A 224 -16.95 -25.21 -6.55
N LYS A 225 -17.74 -26.23 -6.87
CA LYS A 225 -18.35 -27.10 -5.85
C LYS A 225 -17.27 -27.93 -5.16
N THR A 226 -17.23 -27.91 -3.83
CA THR A 226 -16.26 -28.67 -3.03
C THR A 226 -16.89 -29.77 -2.17
N GLY A 227 -18.21 -29.81 -2.13
CA GLY A 227 -18.98 -30.82 -1.41
C GLY A 227 -20.46 -30.63 -1.65
N GLU A 228 -21.32 -31.46 -1.02
CA GLU A 228 -22.77 -31.39 -1.23
C GLU A 228 -23.33 -29.98 -0.94
N LYS A 229 -22.94 -29.39 0.18
CA LYS A 229 -23.42 -28.07 0.67
C LYS A 229 -22.27 -27.07 0.80
N SER A 230 -21.19 -27.24 0.02
CA SER A 230 -20.03 -26.37 0.09
C SER A 230 -19.45 -26.05 -1.27
N PHE A 231 -18.86 -24.85 -1.36
CA PHE A 231 -18.21 -24.37 -2.57
C PHE A 231 -17.02 -23.48 -2.23
N ARG A 232 -16.12 -23.38 -3.19
CA ARG A 232 -14.98 -22.44 -3.22
C ARG A 232 -15.33 -21.26 -4.11
N ILE A 233 -14.98 -20.05 -3.71
CA ILE A 233 -15.16 -18.85 -4.52
C ILE A 233 -13.93 -17.95 -4.48
N VAL A 234 -13.51 -17.44 -5.65
CA VAL A 234 -12.38 -16.50 -5.79
C VAL A 234 -12.89 -15.18 -6.29
N LEU A 235 -12.74 -14.13 -5.49
CA LEU A 235 -13.20 -12.78 -5.76
C LEU A 235 -12.03 -11.81 -5.99
N THR A 236 -12.19 -10.89 -6.95
CA THR A 236 -11.26 -9.76 -7.21
C THR A 236 -11.80 -8.43 -6.70
N GLN A 237 -12.94 -8.42 -6.05
CA GLN A 237 -13.57 -7.25 -5.42
C GLN A 237 -14.04 -7.60 -4.00
N GLY A 238 -14.49 -6.62 -3.23
CA GLY A 238 -15.01 -6.82 -1.88
C GLY A 238 -16.10 -5.81 -1.56
N LEU A 239 -17.34 -6.13 -1.94
CA LEU A 239 -18.51 -5.37 -1.54
C LEU A 239 -18.95 -5.78 -0.12
N ASN A 240 -19.76 -4.94 0.52
CA ASN A 240 -20.27 -5.24 1.86
C ASN A 240 -21.04 -6.57 1.87
N ARG A 241 -20.55 -7.55 2.67
CA ARG A 241 -21.12 -8.90 2.83
C ARG A 241 -21.41 -9.60 1.49
N GLN A 242 -20.54 -9.39 0.48
CA GLN A 242 -20.78 -9.76 -0.91
C GLN A 242 -21.22 -11.22 -1.08
N ILE A 243 -20.46 -12.19 -0.58
CA ILE A 243 -20.76 -13.63 -0.75
C ILE A 243 -22.10 -13.98 -0.10
N ARG A 244 -22.38 -13.47 1.10
CA ARG A 244 -23.67 -13.71 1.80
C ARG A 244 -24.85 -13.16 1.01
N ARG A 245 -24.73 -11.95 0.46
CA ARG A 245 -25.76 -11.32 -0.36
C ARG A 245 -25.94 -12.03 -1.71
N MET A 246 -24.86 -12.47 -2.34
CA MET A 246 -24.95 -13.26 -3.58
C MET A 246 -25.67 -14.58 -3.34
N CYS A 247 -25.37 -15.30 -2.25
CA CYS A 247 -26.05 -16.51 -1.88
C CYS A 247 -27.54 -16.27 -1.58
N GLU A 248 -27.84 -15.20 -0.82
CA GLU A 248 -29.21 -14.80 -0.45
C GLU A 248 -30.05 -14.48 -1.69
N ALA A 249 -29.52 -13.73 -2.65
CA ALA A 249 -30.18 -13.41 -3.92
C ALA A 249 -30.52 -14.66 -4.75
N LEU A 250 -29.77 -15.75 -4.58
CA LEU A 250 -30.02 -17.04 -5.20
C LEU A 250 -30.81 -18.02 -4.30
N GLY A 251 -31.37 -17.55 -3.17
CA GLY A 251 -32.17 -18.33 -2.25
C GLY A 251 -31.40 -19.28 -1.33
N TYR A 252 -30.09 -19.02 -1.13
CA TYR A 252 -29.23 -19.78 -0.21
C TYR A 252 -28.84 -18.95 1.00
N ARG A 253 -28.63 -19.60 2.16
CA ARG A 253 -28.11 -19.00 3.36
C ARG A 253 -26.72 -19.54 3.69
N VAL A 254 -25.74 -18.64 3.84
CA VAL A 254 -24.37 -19.00 4.24
C VAL A 254 -24.35 -19.41 5.70
N LEU A 255 -23.85 -20.60 5.98
CA LEU A 255 -23.61 -21.13 7.32
C LEU A 255 -22.22 -20.78 7.81
N THR A 256 -21.18 -21.15 7.05
CA THR A 256 -19.79 -20.81 7.36
C THR A 256 -19.14 -20.09 6.19
N LEU A 257 -18.24 -19.15 6.50
CA LEU A 257 -17.46 -18.40 5.53
C LEU A 257 -16.05 -18.22 6.06
N GLN A 258 -15.12 -18.91 5.41
CA GLN A 258 -13.71 -18.86 5.76
C GLN A 258 -12.87 -18.33 4.60
N ARG A 259 -12.08 -17.27 4.82
CA ARG A 259 -11.11 -16.82 3.82
C ARG A 259 -9.82 -17.61 3.97
N VAL A 260 -9.41 -18.30 2.90
CA VAL A 260 -8.25 -19.19 2.91
C VAL A 260 -7.04 -18.63 2.19
N ARG A 261 -7.21 -17.61 1.31
CA ARG A 261 -6.11 -17.01 0.56
C ARG A 261 -6.36 -15.54 0.25
N ILE A 262 -5.29 -14.76 0.28
CA ILE A 262 -5.21 -13.38 -0.25
C ILE A 262 -3.96 -13.32 -1.14
N MET A 263 -4.13 -13.14 -2.45
CA MET A 263 -3.05 -13.17 -3.43
C MET A 263 -2.24 -14.49 -3.30
N ASN A 264 -0.94 -14.41 -2.98
CA ASN A 264 -0.08 -15.57 -2.75
C ASN A 264 -0.06 -16.05 -1.29
N ILE A 265 -0.60 -15.27 -0.35
CA ILE A 265 -0.61 -15.62 1.08
C ILE A 265 -1.75 -16.60 1.35
N GLN A 266 -1.42 -17.76 1.90
CA GLN A 266 -2.37 -18.82 2.23
C GLN A 266 -2.55 -18.96 3.74
N LEU A 267 -3.72 -19.45 4.15
CA LEU A 267 -4.03 -19.74 5.54
C LEU A 267 -3.26 -20.97 6.04
N GLU A 268 -3.14 -21.98 5.18
CA GLU A 268 -2.48 -23.26 5.49
C GLU A 268 -2.96 -23.86 6.83
N ASN A 269 -2.01 -24.33 7.65
CA ASN A 269 -2.25 -24.94 8.95
C ASN A 269 -2.21 -23.96 10.12
N LEU A 270 -2.34 -22.66 9.86
CA LEU A 270 -2.34 -21.66 10.93
C LEU A 270 -3.54 -21.88 11.86
N LYS A 271 -3.28 -22.18 13.14
CA LYS A 271 -4.35 -22.44 14.13
C LYS A 271 -5.25 -21.22 14.29
N GLU A 272 -6.55 -21.46 14.49
CA GLU A 272 -7.51 -20.39 14.74
C GLU A 272 -7.10 -19.54 15.96
N GLY A 273 -7.22 -18.24 15.84
CA GLY A 273 -6.81 -17.29 16.86
C GLY A 273 -5.31 -16.98 16.93
N THR A 274 -4.48 -17.64 16.14
CA THR A 274 -3.03 -17.38 16.10
C THR A 274 -2.63 -16.57 14.87
N TRP A 275 -1.42 -16.05 14.91
CA TRP A 275 -0.83 -15.27 13.80
C TRP A 275 0.65 -15.65 13.59
N ARG A 276 1.15 -15.33 12.40
CA ARG A 276 2.57 -15.44 12.03
C ARG A 276 3.02 -14.22 11.24
N SER A 277 4.31 -13.94 11.20
CA SER A 277 4.90 -12.97 10.28
C SER A 277 4.84 -13.48 8.84
N VAL A 278 4.71 -12.54 7.88
CA VAL A 278 4.84 -12.78 6.45
C VAL A 278 6.19 -12.25 6.01
N GLU A 279 7.15 -13.14 5.84
CA GLU A 279 8.57 -12.82 5.62
C GLU A 279 9.16 -13.66 4.48
N GLY A 280 10.43 -13.45 4.21
CA GLY A 280 11.22 -14.28 3.31
C GLY A 280 10.68 -14.30 1.87
N GLU A 281 10.54 -15.52 1.32
CA GLU A 281 10.09 -15.72 -0.05
C GLU A 281 8.61 -15.38 -0.25
N GLU A 282 7.77 -15.69 0.73
CA GLU A 282 6.33 -15.36 0.68
C GLU A 282 6.11 -13.85 0.56
N ARG A 283 6.87 -13.05 1.33
CA ARG A 283 6.84 -11.59 1.28
C ARG A 283 7.39 -11.08 -0.05
N ARG A 284 8.49 -11.61 -0.56
CA ARG A 284 9.06 -11.21 -1.86
C ARG A 284 8.09 -11.47 -3.01
N LYS A 285 7.40 -12.62 -3.01
CA LYS A 285 6.35 -12.93 -4.01
C LYS A 285 5.20 -11.93 -3.93
N LEU A 286 4.75 -11.56 -2.73
CA LEU A 286 3.72 -10.54 -2.55
C LEU A 286 4.17 -9.19 -3.12
N ASP A 287 5.36 -8.73 -2.78
CA ASP A 287 5.89 -7.45 -3.24
C ASP A 287 6.05 -7.41 -4.78
N ALA A 288 6.46 -8.53 -5.40
CA ALA A 288 6.51 -8.68 -6.85
C ALA A 288 5.11 -8.56 -7.49
N LEU A 289 4.10 -9.23 -6.93
CA LEU A 289 2.71 -9.12 -7.40
C LEU A 289 2.13 -7.71 -7.22
N LEU A 290 2.63 -6.95 -6.25
CA LEU A 290 2.18 -5.59 -5.96
C LEU A 290 2.95 -4.52 -6.75
N SER A 291 3.99 -4.88 -7.50
CA SER A 291 4.83 -3.91 -8.23
C SER A 291 4.04 -3.05 -9.22
N GLY A 292 3.07 -3.64 -9.93
CA GLY A 292 2.14 -2.94 -10.84
C GLY A 292 0.90 -2.34 -10.15
N SER A 293 0.75 -2.52 -8.84
CA SER A 293 -0.45 -2.09 -8.12
C SER A 293 -0.35 -0.63 -7.67
N THR A 294 -1.47 0.07 -7.71
CA THR A 294 -1.52 1.45 -7.26
C THR A 294 -2.20 1.60 -5.90
N SER A 295 -1.66 2.46 -5.07
CA SER A 295 -2.29 2.91 -3.83
C SER A 295 -3.29 4.05 -4.03
N LEU A 296 -3.33 4.66 -5.25
CA LEU A 296 -4.17 5.80 -5.57
C LEU A 296 -5.64 5.40 -5.75
N SER A 297 -6.56 6.22 -5.26
CA SER A 297 -7.99 6.11 -5.55
C SER A 297 -8.28 6.44 -7.02
N VAL A 298 -9.47 6.06 -7.52
CA VAL A 298 -9.91 6.40 -8.88
C VAL A 298 -9.90 7.93 -9.11
N LYS A 299 -10.29 8.71 -8.09
CA LYS A 299 -10.27 10.17 -8.13
C LYS A 299 -8.84 10.71 -8.28
N GLU A 300 -7.92 10.24 -7.45
CA GLU A 300 -6.50 10.64 -7.49
C GLU A 300 -5.81 10.23 -8.79
N ARG A 301 -6.14 9.06 -9.36
CA ARG A 301 -5.64 8.64 -10.68
C ARG A 301 -6.09 9.60 -11.79
N LYS A 302 -7.39 9.95 -11.82
CA LYS A 302 -7.95 10.89 -12.80
C LYS A 302 -7.31 12.29 -12.66
N GLU A 303 -7.07 12.72 -11.44
CA GLU A 303 -6.43 14.01 -11.15
C GLU A 303 -4.95 14.02 -11.57
N LYS A 304 -4.21 12.94 -11.32
CA LYS A 304 -2.82 12.76 -11.77
C LYS A 304 -2.74 12.74 -13.31
N GLN A 305 -3.67 12.04 -14.00
CA GLN A 305 -3.74 12.00 -15.46
C GLN A 305 -4.10 13.37 -16.07
N ARG A 306 -4.97 14.15 -15.44
CA ARG A 306 -5.28 15.52 -15.89
C ARG A 306 -4.07 16.44 -15.80
N LYS A 307 -3.31 16.37 -14.70
CA LYS A 307 -2.08 17.17 -14.51
C LYS A 307 -0.98 16.81 -15.51
N THR A 308 -0.87 15.53 -15.92
CA THR A 308 0.13 15.08 -16.90
C THR A 308 -0.28 15.48 -18.33
N ARG A 309 -1.57 15.65 -18.63
CA ARG A 309 -2.08 16.06 -19.96
C ARG A 309 -2.23 17.58 -20.13
N GLY A 310 -2.25 18.33 -19.04
CA GLY A 310 -2.37 19.79 -19.04
C GLY A 310 -1.05 20.55 -18.92
N GLY A 311 0.08 19.86 -18.99
CA GLY A 311 1.44 20.40 -18.90
C GLY A 311 2.19 20.33 -20.25
N VAL A 312 1.49 20.66 -21.36
CA VAL A 312 2.08 20.92 -22.69
C VAL A 312 1.75 22.36 -23.06
#